data_7f373715437e20abb7e161305c194b3f
#
_entry.id   7f373715437e20abb7e161305c194b3f
#
_cell.length_a   1.000
_cell.length_b   1.000
_cell.length_c   1.000
_cell.angle_alpha   90.00
_cell.angle_beta   90.00
_cell.angle_gamma   90.00
#
_symmetry.space_group_name_H-M   'P 1'
#
loop_
_entity.id
_entity.type
_entity.pdbx_description
1 polymer ?
#
loop_
_entity_poly.entity_id
_entity_poly.type
_entity_poly.pdbx_seq_one_letter_code
_entity_poly.pdbx_strand_id
1 'polypeptide(L)'
;MEWHRRTKLDRPSGTALDLAARVVAGHPRLTGPDDLEVVAVRAGSSPGMHLLGFDAPGETLELRLTARDRSAYAAGVLASADWLFRAARPVGLHPFDPIVDELLARDAIAAHAA
;
A
#
# COMPACT_ATOMS: atom_id res chain seq x y z
N MET A 1 -3.28 5.60 10.77
CA MET A 1 -4.17 6.74 10.46
C MET A 1 -4.28 6.92 8.96
N GLU A 2 -5.46 7.36 8.46
CA GLU A 2 -5.64 7.76 7.06
C GLU A 2 -6.40 9.09 6.95
N TRP A 3 -6.17 9.80 5.86
CA TRP A 3 -6.91 11.02 5.54
C TRP A 3 -7.28 11.04 4.05
N HIS A 4 -8.58 11.15 3.75
CA HIS A 4 -9.11 11.27 2.41
C HIS A 4 -10.09 12.45 2.30
N ARG A 5 -10.45 12.78 1.04
CA ARG A 5 -11.45 13.79 0.74
C ARG A 5 -12.76 13.56 1.49
N ARG A 6 -13.46 14.65 1.80
CA ARG A 6 -14.71 14.60 2.57
C ARG A 6 -15.78 13.68 1.97
N THR A 7 -15.79 13.54 0.66
CA THR A 7 -16.81 12.76 -0.08
C THR A 7 -16.50 11.26 -0.22
N LYS A 8 -15.38 10.76 0.36
CA LYS A 8 -15.09 9.33 0.36
C LYS A 8 -15.96 8.63 1.40
N LEU A 9 -16.78 7.66 0.94
CA LEU A 9 -17.81 7.01 1.75
C LEU A 9 -17.25 5.92 2.67
N ASP A 10 -16.39 5.06 2.14
CA ASP A 10 -15.76 3.96 2.91
C ASP A 10 -14.84 4.51 4.01
N ARG A 11 -14.99 3.99 5.22
CA ARG A 11 -14.27 4.48 6.41
C ARG A 11 -14.12 3.36 7.45
N PRO A 12 -12.90 2.79 7.65
CA PRO A 12 -11.67 3.08 6.93
C PRO A 12 -11.70 2.69 5.43
N SER A 13 -10.69 3.16 4.66
CA SER A 13 -10.52 2.77 3.26
C SER A 13 -10.03 1.32 3.14
N GLY A 14 -10.26 0.68 1.98
CA GLY A 14 -9.75 -0.65 1.69
C GLY A 14 -8.23 -0.75 1.90
N THR A 15 -7.47 0.25 1.43
CA THR A 15 -6.01 0.31 1.64
C THR A 15 -5.64 0.37 3.13
N ALA A 16 -6.37 1.14 3.94
CA ALA A 16 -6.10 1.22 5.37
C ALA A 16 -6.38 -0.10 6.08
N LEU A 17 -7.43 -0.82 5.67
CA LEU A 17 -7.74 -2.14 6.20
C LEU A 17 -6.69 -3.18 5.81
N ASP A 18 -6.23 -3.19 4.55
CA ASP A 18 -5.18 -4.09 4.09
C ASP A 18 -3.85 -3.83 4.83
N LEU A 19 -3.44 -2.56 4.96
CA LEU A 19 -2.28 -2.18 5.75
C LEU A 19 -2.39 -2.61 7.22
N ALA A 20 -3.56 -2.42 7.84
CA ALA A 20 -3.80 -2.85 9.21
C ALA A 20 -3.67 -4.38 9.35
N ALA A 21 -4.25 -5.14 8.44
CA ALA A 21 -4.14 -6.60 8.42
C ALA A 21 -2.68 -7.06 8.30
N ARG A 22 -1.88 -6.43 7.44
CA ARG A 22 -0.44 -6.74 7.30
C ARG A 22 0.36 -6.41 8.56
N VAL A 23 0.06 -5.28 9.23
CA VAL A 23 0.69 -4.91 10.51
C VAL A 23 0.36 -5.94 11.58
N VAL A 24 -0.92 -6.30 11.72
CA VAL A 24 -1.35 -7.33 12.70
C VAL A 24 -0.66 -8.66 12.43
N ALA A 25 -0.63 -9.12 11.17
CA ALA A 25 0.01 -10.39 10.81
C ALA A 25 1.53 -10.41 11.04
N GLY A 26 2.20 -9.27 10.91
CA GLY A 26 3.65 -9.16 11.08
C GLY A 26 4.12 -8.79 12.50
N HIS A 27 3.23 -8.36 13.39
CA HIS A 27 3.62 -7.87 14.71
C HIS A 27 3.37 -8.90 15.82
N PRO A 28 4.41 -9.34 16.55
CA PRO A 28 4.32 -10.50 17.47
C PRO A 28 3.39 -10.30 18.67
N ARG A 29 3.01 -9.05 19.00
CA ARG A 29 2.15 -8.72 20.14
C ARG A 29 0.71 -8.40 19.76
N LEU A 30 0.38 -8.35 18.46
CA LEU A 30 -0.98 -8.12 17.98
C LEU A 30 -1.62 -9.47 17.64
N THR A 31 -2.81 -9.71 18.15
CA THR A 31 -3.53 -10.98 18.01
C THR A 31 -4.74 -10.87 17.09
N GLY A 32 -5.20 -9.65 16.84
CA GLY A 32 -6.35 -9.40 16.00
C GLY A 32 -6.51 -7.92 15.59
N PRO A 33 -7.46 -7.64 14.72
CA PRO A 33 -7.67 -6.29 14.20
C PRO A 33 -8.06 -5.27 15.28
N ASP A 34 -8.64 -5.72 16.39
CA ASP A 34 -9.06 -4.87 17.50
C ASP A 34 -7.88 -4.34 18.34
N ASP A 35 -6.69 -4.95 18.19
CA ASP A 35 -5.46 -4.49 18.86
C ASP A 35 -4.81 -3.29 18.14
N LEU A 36 -5.31 -2.92 16.95
CA LEU A 36 -4.77 -1.83 16.14
C LEU A 36 -5.85 -0.80 15.80
N GLU A 37 -5.79 0.37 16.41
CA GLU A 37 -6.69 1.46 16.07
C GLU A 37 -6.40 2.05 14.69
N VAL A 38 -7.42 2.13 13.83
CA VAL A 38 -7.35 2.78 12.52
C VAL A 38 -8.12 4.09 12.54
N VAL A 39 -7.42 5.19 12.74
CA VAL A 39 -8.01 6.54 12.69
C VAL A 39 -8.23 6.96 11.25
N ALA A 40 -9.48 7.24 10.87
CA ALA A 40 -9.86 7.64 9.51
C ALA A 40 -10.43 9.06 9.48
N VAL A 41 -9.72 9.98 8.83
CA VAL A 41 -10.12 11.38 8.65
C VAL A 41 -10.76 11.57 7.28
N ARG A 42 -11.88 12.30 7.22
CA ARG A 42 -12.59 12.71 6.00
C ARG A 42 -12.77 14.22 6.01
N ALA A 43 -11.86 14.94 5.32
CA ALA A 43 -11.86 16.40 5.28
C ALA A 43 -11.19 16.92 3.99
N GLY A 44 -11.60 18.10 3.54
CA GLY A 44 -11.00 18.76 2.38
C GLY A 44 -11.11 17.93 1.09
N SER A 45 -10.10 18.05 0.24
CA SER A 45 -10.00 17.43 -1.09
C SER A 45 -8.84 16.45 -1.23
N SER A 46 -8.20 16.03 -0.12
CA SER A 46 -7.03 15.12 -0.15
C SER A 46 -7.33 13.85 -0.95
N PRO A 47 -6.52 13.49 -1.95
CA PRO A 47 -6.67 12.25 -2.69
C PRO A 47 -6.50 11.01 -1.81
N GLY A 48 -5.56 11.06 -0.85
CA GLY A 48 -5.29 10.02 0.12
C GLY A 48 -3.96 10.22 0.82
N MET A 49 -3.95 10.02 2.12
CA MET A 49 -2.74 9.94 2.94
C MET A 49 -2.88 8.76 3.90
N HIS A 50 -1.83 7.97 4.02
CA HIS A 50 -1.71 6.90 4.99
C HIS A 50 -0.48 7.12 5.85
N LEU A 51 -0.62 6.94 7.16
CA LEU A 51 0.44 7.02 8.14
C LEU A 51 0.43 5.77 9.01
N LEU A 52 1.54 5.05 9.02
CA LEU A 52 1.82 3.96 9.96
C LEU A 52 2.86 4.46 10.96
N GLY A 53 2.63 4.23 12.24
CA GLY A 53 3.56 4.57 13.31
C GLY A 53 3.89 3.33 14.12
N PHE A 54 5.16 3.14 14.43
CA PHE A 54 5.66 2.11 15.34
C PHE A 54 6.41 2.81 16.46
N ASP A 55 5.93 2.65 17.67
CA ASP A 55 6.51 3.28 18.85
C ASP A 55 7.36 2.28 19.64
N ALA A 56 8.56 2.70 19.99
CA ALA A 56 9.51 1.93 20.78
C ALA A 56 10.15 2.80 21.87
N PRO A 57 10.74 2.23 22.92
CA PRO A 57 11.43 3.02 23.94
C PRO A 57 12.50 3.91 23.34
N GLY A 58 12.29 5.22 23.37
CA GLY A 58 13.24 6.23 22.91
C GLY A 58 13.16 6.61 21.42
N GLU A 59 12.31 5.96 20.64
CA GLU A 59 12.16 6.29 19.21
C GLU A 59 10.78 5.95 18.66
N THR A 60 10.39 6.63 17.59
CA THR A 60 9.19 6.32 16.81
C THR A 60 9.56 6.22 15.33
N LEU A 61 9.17 5.15 14.68
CA LEU A 61 9.27 5.00 13.23
C LEU A 61 7.93 5.36 12.59
N GLU A 62 7.94 6.32 11.67
CA GLU A 62 6.76 6.69 10.87
C GLU A 62 6.99 6.40 9.39
N LEU A 63 6.02 5.72 8.77
CA LEU A 63 5.93 5.55 7.33
C LEU A 63 4.71 6.32 6.82
N ARG A 64 4.95 7.41 6.08
CA ARG A 64 3.89 8.27 5.54
C ARG A 64 3.88 8.23 4.02
N LEU A 65 2.75 7.84 3.46
CA LEU A 65 2.45 7.95 2.05
C LEU A 65 1.40 9.04 1.85
N THR A 66 1.69 10.02 1.00
CA THR A 66 0.73 11.07 0.60
C THR A 66 0.57 11.06 -0.91
N ALA A 67 -0.59 10.63 -1.39
CA ALA A 67 -0.94 10.75 -2.80
C ALA A 67 -1.22 12.23 -3.12
N ARG A 68 -0.56 12.77 -4.14
CA ARG A 68 -0.84 14.12 -4.68
C ARG A 68 -1.94 14.07 -5.73
N ASP A 69 -1.96 13.00 -6.50
CA ASP A 69 -2.94 12.68 -7.52
C ASP A 69 -3.01 11.16 -7.73
N ARG A 70 -3.53 10.70 -8.87
CA ARG A 70 -3.65 9.26 -9.20
C ARG A 70 -2.62 8.76 -10.21
N SER A 71 -1.62 9.54 -10.57
CA SER A 71 -0.61 9.16 -11.57
C SER A 71 0.18 7.92 -11.17
N ALA A 72 0.51 7.77 -9.89
CA ALA A 72 1.20 6.59 -9.37
C ALA A 72 0.39 5.29 -9.61
N TYR A 73 -0.93 5.35 -9.47
CA TYR A 73 -1.80 4.19 -9.77
C TYR A 73 -1.78 3.86 -11.27
N ALA A 74 -1.83 4.89 -12.14
CA ALA A 74 -1.76 4.69 -13.58
C ALA A 74 -0.44 4.05 -14.01
N ALA A 75 0.68 4.49 -13.42
CA ALA A 75 1.99 3.89 -13.67
C ALA A 75 2.03 2.41 -13.27
N GLY A 76 1.49 2.06 -12.11
CA GLY A 76 1.39 0.67 -11.67
C GLY A 76 0.52 -0.19 -12.59
N VAL A 77 -0.61 0.33 -13.07
CA VAL A 77 -1.48 -0.37 -14.03
C VAL A 77 -0.74 -0.63 -15.35
N LEU A 78 -0.02 0.36 -15.87
CA LEU A 78 0.75 0.21 -17.11
C LEU A 78 1.90 -0.80 -16.95
N ALA A 79 2.61 -0.77 -15.82
CA ALA A 79 3.66 -1.74 -15.53
C ALA A 79 3.11 -3.17 -15.43
N SER A 80 1.95 -3.35 -14.82
CA SER A 80 1.27 -4.64 -14.70
C SER A 80 0.76 -5.14 -16.05
N ALA A 81 0.24 -4.25 -16.90
CA ALA A 81 -0.16 -4.60 -18.27
C ALA A 81 1.05 -5.06 -19.09
N ASP A 82 2.16 -4.32 -19.05
CA ASP A 82 3.41 -4.70 -19.70
C ASP A 82 3.93 -6.06 -19.19
N TRP A 83 3.86 -6.31 -17.89
CA TRP A 83 4.19 -7.59 -17.28
C TRP A 83 3.36 -8.74 -17.86
N LEU A 84 2.05 -8.54 -18.05
CA LEU A 84 1.15 -9.53 -18.65
C LEU A 84 1.51 -9.84 -20.11
N PHE A 85 1.91 -8.84 -20.89
CA PHE A 85 2.16 -8.99 -22.33
C PHE A 85 3.57 -9.46 -22.69
N ARG A 86 4.57 -9.27 -21.81
CA ARG A 86 5.98 -9.62 -22.12
C ARG A 86 6.31 -11.10 -22.02
N ALA A 87 5.52 -11.90 -21.37
CA ALA A 87 5.76 -13.33 -21.22
C ALA A 87 4.49 -14.13 -21.53
N ALA A 88 4.65 -15.35 -22.07
CA ALA A 88 3.53 -16.28 -22.20
C ALA A 88 3.06 -16.70 -20.79
N ARG A 89 2.01 -16.07 -20.30
CA ARG A 89 1.45 -16.36 -18.99
C ARG A 89 0.17 -17.20 -19.14
N PRO A 90 -0.12 -18.09 -18.17
CA PRO A 90 -1.35 -18.85 -18.19
C PRO A 90 -2.58 -17.91 -18.25
N VAL A 91 -3.62 -18.34 -18.95
CA VAL A 91 -4.89 -17.62 -18.96
C VAL A 91 -5.53 -17.74 -17.58
N GLY A 92 -5.96 -16.62 -17.00
CA GLY A 92 -6.63 -16.61 -15.69
C GLY A 92 -6.42 -15.32 -14.92
N LEU A 93 -6.82 -15.34 -13.66
CA LEU A 93 -6.62 -14.25 -12.72
C LEU A 93 -5.21 -14.33 -12.13
N HIS A 94 -4.45 -13.25 -12.24
CA HIS A 94 -3.14 -13.12 -11.64
C HIS A 94 -3.24 -12.23 -10.40
N PRO A 95 -2.92 -12.74 -9.19
CA PRO A 95 -2.82 -11.92 -7.98
C PRO A 95 -1.79 -10.80 -8.16
N PHE A 96 -2.04 -9.65 -7.54
CA PHE A 96 -1.20 -8.47 -7.75
C PHE A 96 0.13 -8.54 -6.98
N ASP A 97 0.17 -9.13 -5.79
CA ASP A 97 1.37 -9.19 -4.96
C ASP A 97 2.58 -9.84 -5.67
N PRO A 98 2.47 -11.02 -6.31
CA PRO A 98 3.57 -11.58 -7.09
C PRO A 98 4.03 -10.69 -8.27
N ILE A 99 3.12 -9.92 -8.86
CA ILE A 99 3.47 -8.97 -9.94
C ILE A 99 4.36 -7.87 -9.38
N VAL A 100 4.00 -7.31 -8.23
CA VAL A 100 4.79 -6.27 -7.55
C VAL A 100 6.17 -6.80 -7.19
N ASP A 101 6.27 -8.00 -6.62
CA ASP A 101 7.54 -8.62 -6.24
C ASP A 101 8.47 -8.78 -7.45
N GLU A 102 7.95 -9.26 -8.58
CA GLU A 102 8.74 -9.39 -9.82
C GLU A 102 9.19 -8.03 -10.38
N LEU A 103 8.32 -7.01 -10.34
CA LEU A 103 8.66 -5.66 -10.81
C LEU A 103 9.75 -5.02 -9.95
N LEU A 104 9.63 -5.11 -8.63
CA LEU A 104 10.63 -4.58 -7.69
C LEU A 104 11.97 -5.30 -7.82
N ALA A 105 11.97 -6.62 -8.00
CA ALA A 105 13.21 -7.38 -8.19
C ALA A 105 13.93 -6.95 -9.49
N ARG A 106 13.21 -6.66 -10.57
CA ARG A 106 13.78 -6.18 -11.83
C ARG A 106 14.43 -4.80 -11.71
N ASP A 107 13.75 -3.88 -11.01
CA ASP A 107 14.25 -2.52 -10.80
C ASP A 107 15.50 -2.53 -9.90
N ALA A 108 15.55 -3.38 -8.88
CA ALA A 108 16.72 -3.56 -8.04
C ALA A 108 17.93 -4.08 -8.84
N ILE A 109 17.73 -5.04 -9.74
CA ILE A 109 18.81 -5.56 -10.62
C ILE A 109 19.29 -4.47 -11.57
N ALA A 110 18.39 -3.69 -12.17
CA ALA A 110 18.75 -2.60 -13.08
C ALA A 110 19.55 -1.50 -12.37
N ALA A 111 19.20 -1.16 -11.12
CA ALA A 111 19.89 -0.16 -10.32
C ALA A 111 21.30 -0.59 -9.90
N HIS A 112 21.59 -1.89 -9.80
CA HIS A 112 22.95 -2.41 -9.47
C HIS A 112 23.84 -2.61 -10.71
N ALA A 113 23.26 -2.53 -11.91
CA ALA A 113 23.99 -2.70 -13.17
C ALA A 113 24.40 -1.35 -13.81
N ALA A 114 24.01 -0.23 -13.23
CA ALA A 114 24.32 1.14 -13.67
C ALA A 114 25.39 1.79 -12.79
#